data_9094ae54a6cc2072df5e259ad18fb88d
#
_entry.id   9094ae54a6cc2072df5e259ad18fb88d
#
_cell.length_a   1.000
_cell.length_b   1.000
_cell.length_c   1.000
_cell.angle_alpha   90.00
_cell.angle_beta   90.00
_cell.angle_gamma   90.00
#
_symmetry.space_group_name_H-M   'P 1'
#
loop_
_entity.id
_entity.type
_entity.pdbx_description
1 polymer ?
#
loop_
_entity_poly.entity_id
_entity_poly.type
_entity_poly.pdbx_seq_one_letter_code
_entity_poly.pdbx_strand_id
1 'polypeptide(L)'
;MDNIKKIGKEVIPYLVIIILVLLIKAFIFTPVIVNGPSMMTNLHDKDIMILDKIGMKINGINRFDIVVIQTSQSKIIKRVIGLPGEIIEYKDNKLYINDKEVEDPYPSQITSDIERQLIPENTYYVLGDNRTDSVDSRMLGPISKDKILGHATFIIYPFNRFGSR
;
A
#
# COMPACT_ATOMS: atom_id res chain seq x y z
N MET A 1 -51.66 13.63 11.30
CA MET A 1 -50.57 12.77 11.84
C MET A 1 -50.22 11.61 10.90
N ASP A 2 -51.15 11.07 10.14
CA ASP A 2 -50.90 9.90 9.28
C ASP A 2 -50.04 10.19 8.05
N ASN A 3 -50.13 11.36 7.44
CA ASN A 3 -49.29 11.75 6.31
C ASN A 3 -47.78 11.85 6.68
N ILE A 4 -47.48 12.34 7.87
CA ILE A 4 -46.04 12.43 8.34
C ILE A 4 -45.46 11.04 8.58
N LYS A 5 -46.24 10.12 9.13
CA LYS A 5 -45.82 8.73 9.34
C LYS A 5 -45.64 7.99 8.01
N LYS A 6 -46.46 8.29 7.00
CA LYS A 6 -46.34 7.69 5.67
C LYS A 6 -45.10 8.18 4.95
N ILE A 7 -44.86 9.50 4.96
CA ILE A 7 -43.65 10.11 4.39
C ILE A 7 -42.37 9.53 5.08
N GLY A 8 -42.40 9.40 6.41
CA GLY A 8 -41.29 8.80 7.14
C GLY A 8 -40.99 7.38 6.70
N LYS A 9 -42.00 6.52 6.52
CA LYS A 9 -41.80 5.14 6.04
C LYS A 9 -41.20 5.08 4.62
N GLU A 10 -41.53 6.04 3.76
CA GLU A 10 -41.02 6.10 2.39
C GLU A 10 -39.57 6.65 2.35
N VAL A 11 -39.23 7.60 3.23
CA VAL A 11 -37.90 8.26 3.24
C VAL A 11 -36.84 7.46 4.00
N ILE A 12 -37.20 6.76 5.08
CA ILE A 12 -36.27 6.00 5.92
C ILE A 12 -35.38 5.02 5.12
N PRO A 13 -35.90 4.21 4.18
CA PRO A 13 -35.07 3.31 3.38
C PRO A 13 -33.97 4.02 2.60
N TYR A 14 -34.26 5.17 2.03
CA TYR A 14 -33.27 5.97 1.29
C TYR A 14 -32.20 6.55 2.22
N LEU A 15 -32.59 7.02 3.41
CA LEU A 15 -31.62 7.48 4.41
C LEU A 15 -30.71 6.35 4.88
N VAL A 16 -31.24 5.15 5.10
CA VAL A 16 -30.46 3.97 5.48
C VAL A 16 -29.46 3.62 4.38
N ILE A 17 -29.88 3.62 3.12
CA ILE A 17 -28.99 3.36 1.97
C ILE A 17 -27.88 4.43 1.91
N ILE A 18 -28.23 5.70 2.03
CA ILE A 18 -27.25 6.81 2.00
C ILE A 18 -26.25 6.65 3.14
N ILE A 19 -26.69 6.38 4.37
CA ILE A 19 -25.83 6.16 5.52
C ILE A 19 -24.91 4.95 5.29
N LEU A 20 -25.46 3.85 4.77
CA LEU A 20 -24.68 2.65 4.46
C LEU A 20 -23.60 2.94 3.41
N VAL A 21 -23.94 3.64 2.34
CA VAL A 21 -22.98 4.05 1.29
C VAL A 21 -21.90 4.97 1.86
N LEU A 22 -22.25 5.92 2.74
CA LEU A 22 -21.28 6.80 3.39
C LEU A 22 -20.36 6.04 4.33
N LEU A 23 -20.88 5.06 5.08
CA LEU A 23 -20.08 4.19 5.92
C LEU A 23 -19.11 3.32 5.09
N ILE A 24 -19.61 2.68 4.04
CA ILE A 24 -18.77 1.91 3.10
C ILE A 24 -17.67 2.79 2.54
N LYS A 25 -18.01 3.99 2.05
CA LYS A 25 -17.02 4.94 1.51
C LYS A 25 -15.99 5.36 2.56
N ALA A 26 -16.40 5.63 3.79
CA ALA A 26 -15.51 6.10 4.85
C ALA A 26 -14.55 5.02 5.37
N PHE A 27 -15.02 3.76 5.43
CA PHE A 27 -14.26 2.67 6.06
C PHE A 27 -13.58 1.72 5.08
N ILE A 28 -14.11 1.57 3.85
CA ILE A 28 -13.64 0.56 2.89
C ILE A 28 -12.85 1.17 1.74
N PHE A 29 -13.28 2.31 1.21
CA PHE A 29 -12.71 2.90 -0.01
C PHE A 29 -12.09 4.28 0.23
N THR A 30 -10.85 4.32 0.66
CA THR A 30 -10.09 5.58 0.72
C THR A 30 -9.24 5.68 -0.54
N PRO A 31 -9.53 6.60 -1.49
CA PRO A 31 -8.67 6.80 -2.65
C PRO A 31 -7.34 7.41 -2.22
N VAL A 32 -6.25 6.92 -2.82
CA VAL A 32 -4.91 7.48 -2.71
C VAL A 32 -4.38 7.77 -4.10
N ILE A 33 -3.69 8.90 -4.25
CA ILE A 33 -3.08 9.31 -5.51
C ILE A 33 -1.60 8.95 -5.44
N VAL A 34 -1.12 8.25 -6.48
CA VAL A 34 0.31 8.00 -6.67
C VAL A 34 0.98 9.33 -7.03
N ASN A 35 1.97 9.72 -6.27
CA ASN A 35 2.76 10.91 -6.54
C ASN A 35 4.23 10.54 -6.76
N GLY A 36 4.74 10.92 -7.93
CA GLY A 36 6.12 10.73 -8.33
C GLY A 36 6.42 9.36 -8.96
N PRO A 37 7.66 9.18 -9.42
CA PRO A 37 8.07 8.05 -10.24
C PRO A 37 8.54 6.82 -9.46
N SER A 38 8.55 6.85 -8.13
CA SER A 38 9.24 5.84 -7.30
C SER A 38 8.70 4.41 -7.43
N MET A 39 7.49 4.23 -7.97
CA MET A 39 6.85 2.93 -8.21
C MET A 39 6.72 2.61 -9.71
N MET A 40 7.36 3.38 -10.59
CA MET A 40 7.45 3.03 -12.01
C MET A 40 8.29 1.74 -12.15
N THR A 41 7.92 0.82 -12.98
CA THR A 41 6.96 0.75 -14.07
C THR A 41 5.55 0.28 -13.66
N ASN A 42 5.36 -0.17 -12.41
CA ASN A 42 4.09 -0.77 -11.98
C ASN A 42 3.01 0.29 -11.71
N LEU A 43 3.39 1.40 -11.08
CA LEU A 43 2.47 2.52 -10.83
C LEU A 43 3.02 3.77 -11.50
N HIS A 44 2.13 4.57 -12.08
CA HIS A 44 2.49 5.82 -12.72
C HIS A 44 2.01 7.01 -11.89
N ASP A 45 2.68 8.14 -12.06
CA ASP A 45 2.25 9.40 -11.44
C ASP A 45 0.79 9.70 -11.80
N LYS A 46 0.00 10.12 -10.80
CA LYS A 46 -1.44 10.39 -10.86
C LYS A 46 -2.34 9.17 -11.02
N ASP A 47 -1.85 7.94 -10.96
CA ASP A 47 -2.73 6.79 -10.76
C ASP A 47 -3.53 7.00 -9.47
N ILE A 48 -4.84 6.71 -9.50
CA ILE A 48 -5.69 6.72 -8.31
C ILE A 48 -5.94 5.27 -7.91
N MET A 49 -5.55 4.94 -6.69
CA MET A 49 -5.67 3.59 -6.14
C MET A 49 -6.63 3.56 -4.95
N ILE A 50 -7.11 2.38 -4.62
CA ILE A 50 -7.88 2.12 -3.40
C ILE A 50 -6.92 1.70 -2.29
N LEU A 51 -7.02 2.37 -1.15
CA LEU A 51 -6.39 1.97 0.09
C LEU A 51 -7.27 0.95 0.80
N ASP A 52 -6.83 -0.30 0.86
CA ASP A 52 -7.48 -1.39 1.58
C ASP A 52 -6.91 -1.52 2.99
N LYS A 53 -7.66 -0.96 3.95
CA LYS A 53 -7.33 -1.05 5.38
C LYS A 53 -7.83 -2.34 6.03
N ILE A 54 -8.92 -2.88 5.50
CA ILE A 54 -9.60 -4.05 6.06
C ILE A 54 -8.85 -5.31 5.66
N GLY A 55 -8.53 -5.46 4.37
CA GLY A 55 -7.75 -6.60 3.88
C GLY A 55 -6.40 -6.69 4.59
N MET A 56 -5.72 -5.57 4.83
CA MET A 56 -4.49 -5.56 5.60
C MET A 56 -4.67 -6.07 7.04
N LYS A 57 -5.79 -5.74 7.71
CA LYS A 57 -6.05 -6.22 9.07
C LYS A 57 -6.37 -7.71 9.13
N ILE A 58 -7.01 -8.24 8.10
CA ILE A 58 -7.42 -9.65 8.03
C ILE A 58 -6.27 -10.55 7.57
N ASN A 59 -5.58 -10.15 6.51
CA ASN A 59 -4.57 -10.97 5.82
C ASN A 59 -3.13 -10.68 6.27
N GLY A 60 -2.94 -9.61 7.06
CA GLY A 60 -1.60 -9.13 7.41
C GLY A 60 -0.92 -8.41 6.25
N ILE A 61 0.39 -8.22 6.38
CA ILE A 61 1.26 -7.63 5.35
C ILE A 61 2.23 -8.71 4.90
N ASN A 62 2.24 -8.98 3.60
CA ASN A 62 3.08 -10.02 2.99
C ASN A 62 4.20 -9.39 2.17
N ARG A 63 5.22 -10.21 1.87
CA ARG A 63 6.27 -9.80 0.94
C ARG A 63 5.67 -9.48 -0.41
N PHE A 64 6.16 -8.42 -1.01
CA PHE A 64 5.77 -7.83 -2.29
C PHE A 64 4.41 -7.10 -2.30
N ASP A 65 3.72 -7.02 -1.18
CA ASP A 65 2.54 -6.14 -1.08
C ASP A 65 2.92 -4.67 -1.34
N ILE A 66 2.06 -3.97 -2.06
CA ILE A 66 2.17 -2.52 -2.20
C ILE A 66 1.43 -1.87 -1.02
N VAL A 67 2.13 -1.05 -0.26
CA VAL A 67 1.60 -0.41 0.94
C VAL A 67 1.68 1.10 0.88
N VAL A 68 0.71 1.76 1.50
CA VAL A 68 0.70 3.21 1.73
C VAL A 68 1.24 3.48 3.12
N ILE A 69 2.23 4.34 3.20
CA ILE A 69 2.96 4.66 4.43
C ILE A 69 2.77 6.13 4.76
N GLN A 70 2.44 6.44 6.00
CA GLN A 70 2.41 7.80 6.52
C GLN A 70 3.82 8.19 7.00
N THR A 71 4.40 9.19 6.38
CA THR A 71 5.62 9.84 6.89
C THR A 71 5.26 11.13 7.63
N SER A 72 6.26 11.80 8.20
CA SER A 72 6.07 13.11 8.85
C SER A 72 5.60 14.20 7.88
N GLN A 73 5.92 14.08 6.59
CA GLN A 73 5.67 15.11 5.59
C GLN A 73 4.52 14.76 4.65
N SER A 74 4.38 13.46 4.29
CA SER A 74 3.45 13.04 3.25
C SER A 74 3.09 11.56 3.38
N LYS A 75 2.22 11.10 2.48
CA LYS A 75 2.01 9.67 2.25
C LYS A 75 2.88 9.23 1.08
N ILE A 76 3.57 8.10 1.26
CA ILE A 76 4.36 7.47 0.21
C ILE A 76 3.83 6.06 -0.05
N ILE A 77 4.03 5.59 -1.29
CA ILE A 77 3.65 4.23 -1.70
C ILE A 77 4.92 3.47 -1.99
N LYS A 78 5.06 2.27 -1.41
CA LYS A 78 6.25 1.41 -1.55
C LYS A 78 5.85 -0.05 -1.58
N ARG A 79 6.77 -0.91 -2.00
CA ARG A 79 6.64 -2.36 -1.95
C ARG A 79 7.36 -2.94 -0.76
N VAL A 80 6.72 -3.87 -0.06
CA VAL A 80 7.32 -4.63 1.04
C VAL A 80 8.32 -5.63 0.46
N ILE A 81 9.57 -5.56 0.89
CA ILE A 81 10.63 -6.48 0.45
C ILE A 81 11.07 -7.40 1.59
N GLY A 82 11.11 -6.90 2.81
CA GLY A 82 11.48 -7.70 3.97
C GLY A 82 10.45 -7.60 5.09
N LEU A 83 10.24 -8.70 5.80
CA LEU A 83 9.26 -8.86 6.87
C LEU A 83 9.92 -8.76 8.25
N PRO A 84 9.16 -8.52 9.33
CA PRO A 84 9.69 -8.46 10.69
C PRO A 84 10.46 -9.72 11.07
N GLY A 85 11.62 -9.55 11.72
CA GLY A 85 12.48 -10.63 12.18
C GLY A 85 13.34 -11.30 11.11
N GLU A 86 13.23 -10.88 9.85
CA GLU A 86 14.04 -11.41 8.75
C GLU A 86 15.37 -10.67 8.64
N ILE A 87 16.37 -11.39 8.11
CA ILE A 87 17.64 -10.80 7.69
C ILE A 87 17.55 -10.51 6.19
N ILE A 88 17.70 -9.25 5.81
CA ILE A 88 17.72 -8.80 4.43
C ILE A 88 19.14 -8.45 3.98
N GLU A 89 19.46 -8.83 2.75
CA GLU A 89 20.65 -8.41 2.02
C GLU A 89 20.31 -8.24 0.54
N TYR A 90 20.90 -7.24 -0.11
CA TYR A 90 20.90 -7.12 -1.55
C TYR A 90 22.33 -7.07 -2.03
N LYS A 91 22.72 -8.03 -2.86
CA LYS A 91 24.10 -8.15 -3.34
C LYS A 91 24.10 -8.58 -4.81
N ASP A 92 24.91 -7.92 -5.62
CA ASP A 92 25.03 -8.20 -7.06
C ASP A 92 23.66 -8.28 -7.76
N ASN A 93 22.75 -7.34 -7.42
CA ASN A 93 21.37 -7.25 -7.92
C ASN A 93 20.47 -8.45 -7.55
N LYS A 94 20.81 -9.19 -6.50
CA LYS A 94 20.04 -10.32 -5.99
C LYS A 94 19.58 -10.05 -4.56
N LEU A 95 18.31 -10.36 -4.30
CA LEU A 95 17.74 -10.29 -2.96
C LEU A 95 18.02 -11.59 -2.19
N TYR A 96 18.51 -11.46 -0.97
CA TYR A 96 18.66 -12.57 -0.02
C TYR A 96 17.81 -12.28 1.21
N ILE A 97 17.03 -13.29 1.61
CA ILE A 97 16.24 -13.27 2.85
C ILE A 97 16.64 -14.48 3.69
N ASN A 98 17.12 -14.23 4.90
CA ASN A 98 17.64 -15.26 5.79
C ASN A 98 18.70 -16.13 5.07
N ASP A 99 19.62 -15.47 4.36
CA ASP A 99 20.72 -16.04 3.59
C ASP A 99 20.29 -16.94 2.41
N LYS A 100 19.00 -16.89 1.99
CA LYS A 100 18.48 -17.59 0.82
C LYS A 100 18.13 -16.59 -0.28
N GLU A 101 18.57 -16.88 -1.51
CA GLU A 101 18.19 -16.09 -2.68
C GLU A 101 16.67 -16.15 -2.88
N VAL A 102 16.05 -14.98 -3.04
CA VAL A 102 14.63 -14.80 -3.31
C VAL A 102 14.50 -13.99 -4.58
N GLU A 103 13.71 -14.49 -5.53
CA GLU A 103 13.43 -13.73 -6.75
C GLU A 103 12.64 -12.46 -6.42
N ASP A 104 13.17 -11.31 -6.84
CA ASP A 104 12.46 -10.04 -6.80
C ASP A 104 12.07 -9.64 -8.23
N PRO A 105 10.80 -9.86 -8.64
CA PRO A 105 10.37 -9.64 -10.01
C PRO A 105 10.01 -8.18 -10.33
N TYR A 106 10.13 -7.28 -9.38
CA TYR A 106 9.59 -5.92 -9.50
C TYR A 106 10.58 -4.80 -9.81
N PRO A 107 11.89 -4.93 -9.62
CA PRO A 107 12.79 -3.82 -9.91
C PRO A 107 12.79 -3.50 -11.42
N SER A 108 12.57 -2.24 -11.74
CA SER A 108 12.70 -1.76 -13.13
C SER A 108 14.14 -1.53 -13.54
N GLN A 109 15.07 -1.54 -12.59
CA GLN A 109 16.48 -1.22 -12.76
C GLN A 109 17.32 -1.97 -11.72
N ILE A 110 18.66 -1.91 -11.88
CA ILE A 110 19.60 -2.51 -10.93
C ILE A 110 19.39 -1.90 -9.53
N THR A 111 19.27 -2.76 -8.54
CA THR A 111 19.18 -2.38 -7.14
C THR A 111 20.58 -2.25 -6.58
N SER A 112 20.88 -1.12 -5.94
CA SER A 112 22.14 -0.95 -5.18
C SER A 112 22.23 -1.97 -4.05
N ASP A 113 23.43 -2.39 -3.72
CA ASP A 113 23.67 -3.31 -2.62
C ASP A 113 23.10 -2.75 -1.30
N ILE A 114 22.53 -3.65 -0.51
CA ILE A 114 22.03 -3.40 0.84
C ILE A 114 22.81 -4.33 1.74
N GLU A 115 23.53 -3.77 2.69
CA GLU A 115 24.27 -4.55 3.67
C GLU A 115 23.35 -5.48 4.46
N ARG A 116 23.86 -6.66 4.78
CA ARG A 116 23.15 -7.67 5.56
C ARG A 116 22.72 -7.09 6.90
N GLN A 117 21.41 -7.02 7.14
CA GLN A 117 20.83 -6.45 8.35
C GLN A 117 19.58 -7.16 8.81
N LEU A 118 19.38 -7.21 10.12
CA LEU A 118 18.14 -7.71 10.72
C LEU A 118 17.05 -6.64 10.64
N ILE A 119 15.86 -7.04 10.20
CA ILE A 119 14.67 -6.20 10.24
C ILE A 119 14.05 -6.33 11.64
N PRO A 120 13.98 -5.25 12.42
CA PRO A 120 13.40 -5.30 13.75
C PRO A 120 11.95 -5.80 13.76
N GLU A 121 11.54 -6.39 14.88
CA GLU A 121 10.15 -6.80 15.08
C GLU A 121 9.19 -5.61 14.89
N ASN A 122 8.00 -5.86 14.33
CA ASN A 122 7.00 -4.86 14.01
C ASN A 122 7.45 -3.78 13.01
N THR A 123 8.49 -4.04 12.24
CA THR A 123 8.93 -3.18 11.15
C THR A 123 9.01 -3.95 9.83
N TYR A 124 8.95 -3.22 8.71
CA TYR A 124 9.02 -3.76 7.37
C TYR A 124 10.09 -3.03 6.57
N TYR A 125 10.84 -3.76 5.76
CA TYR A 125 11.78 -3.16 4.82
C TYR A 125 11.07 -2.96 3.47
N VAL A 126 10.97 -1.71 3.03
CA VAL A 126 10.21 -1.36 1.83
C VAL A 126 11.10 -0.68 0.81
N LEU A 127 10.87 -0.99 -0.47
CA LEU A 127 11.57 -0.36 -1.59
C LEU A 127 10.56 0.20 -2.61
N GLY A 128 11.00 1.20 -3.38
CA GLY A 128 10.32 1.57 -4.59
C GLY A 128 10.65 0.59 -5.72
N ASP A 129 9.73 0.39 -6.66
CA ASP A 129 9.99 -0.43 -7.84
C ASP A 129 11.00 0.26 -8.77
N ASN A 130 11.00 1.59 -8.81
CA ASN A 130 12.07 2.40 -9.43
C ASN A 130 13.23 2.55 -8.44
N ARG A 131 14.14 1.59 -8.43
CA ARG A 131 15.24 1.48 -7.47
C ARG A 131 16.20 2.66 -7.47
N THR A 132 16.36 3.34 -8.58
CA THR A 132 17.29 4.47 -8.74
C THR A 132 16.66 5.81 -8.37
N ASP A 133 15.32 5.90 -8.34
CA ASP A 133 14.60 7.13 -8.02
C ASP A 133 13.51 6.87 -6.97
N SER A 134 13.95 6.48 -5.77
CA SER A 134 13.06 6.18 -4.66
C SER A 134 13.69 6.52 -3.31
N VAL A 135 12.99 7.33 -2.54
CA VAL A 135 13.25 7.50 -1.11
C VAL A 135 12.49 6.39 -0.37
N ASP A 136 13.22 5.41 0.17
CA ASP A 136 12.68 4.20 0.78
C ASP A 136 13.55 3.70 1.95
N SER A 137 13.42 2.45 2.37
CA SER A 137 14.11 1.94 3.56
C SER A 137 15.64 2.00 3.48
N ARG A 138 16.22 2.11 2.31
CA ARG A 138 17.67 2.34 2.15
C ARG A 138 18.12 3.67 2.78
N MET A 139 17.22 4.65 2.79
CA MET A 139 17.46 5.99 3.35
C MET A 139 16.71 6.22 4.66
N LEU A 140 15.52 5.65 4.81
CA LEU A 140 14.60 5.89 5.93
C LEU A 140 14.75 4.86 7.04
N GLY A 141 15.47 3.75 6.77
CA GLY A 141 15.47 2.56 7.63
C GLY A 141 14.15 1.76 7.53
N PRO A 142 14.04 0.66 8.29
CA PRO A 142 12.81 -0.13 8.37
C PRO A 142 11.62 0.69 8.86
N ILE A 143 10.47 0.49 8.25
CA ILE A 143 9.24 1.24 8.52
C ILE A 143 8.40 0.51 9.57
N SER A 144 8.03 1.21 10.63
CA SER A 144 7.17 0.67 11.67
C SER A 144 5.76 0.37 11.15
N LYS A 145 5.17 -0.74 11.61
CA LYS A 145 3.84 -1.22 11.22
C LYS A 145 2.73 -0.20 11.41
N ASP A 146 2.80 0.60 12.48
CA ASP A 146 1.81 1.65 12.78
C ASP A 146 1.79 2.79 11.76
N LYS A 147 2.88 2.97 11.00
CA LYS A 147 2.95 3.93 9.89
C LYS A 147 2.33 3.41 8.60
N ILE A 148 2.06 2.11 8.49
CA ILE A 148 1.45 1.52 7.30
C ILE A 148 -0.07 1.66 7.40
N LEU A 149 -0.66 2.40 6.47
CA LEU A 149 -2.07 2.74 6.48
C LEU A 149 -2.97 1.66 5.88
N GLY A 150 -2.45 0.87 4.96
CA GLY A 150 -3.16 -0.19 4.25
C GLY A 150 -2.46 -0.62 2.97
N HIS A 151 -3.05 -1.61 2.29
CA HIS A 151 -2.59 -2.04 0.97
C HIS A 151 -3.11 -1.11 -0.13
N ALA A 152 -2.35 -0.94 -1.20
CA ALA A 152 -2.75 -0.22 -2.41
C ALA A 152 -2.63 -1.16 -3.61
N THR A 153 -3.66 -2.00 -3.82
CA THR A 153 -3.58 -3.12 -4.77
C THR A 153 -4.41 -2.92 -6.03
N PHE A 154 -5.24 -1.87 -6.09
CA PHE A 154 -6.20 -1.70 -7.17
C PHE A 154 -6.20 -0.26 -7.71
N ILE A 155 -5.93 -0.13 -9.02
CA ILE A 155 -6.01 1.17 -9.73
C ILE A 155 -7.45 1.36 -10.20
N ILE A 156 -8.08 2.49 -9.84
CA ILE A 156 -9.43 2.88 -10.27
C ILE A 156 -9.41 3.92 -11.39
N TYR A 157 -8.32 4.64 -11.54
CA TYR A 157 -8.11 5.62 -12.59
C TYR A 157 -6.61 5.77 -12.87
N PRO A 158 -6.19 5.97 -14.13
CA PRO A 158 -7.00 6.08 -15.35
C PRO A 158 -7.60 4.74 -15.78
N PHE A 159 -8.73 4.78 -16.49
CA PHE A 159 -9.49 3.58 -16.85
C PHE A 159 -8.73 2.58 -17.75
N ASN A 160 -7.79 3.05 -18.55
CA ASN A 160 -6.91 2.19 -19.35
C ASN A 160 -5.89 1.39 -18.51
N ARG A 161 -5.76 1.70 -17.23
CA ARG A 161 -4.90 1.01 -16.25
C ARG A 161 -5.71 0.36 -15.12
N PHE A 162 -7.04 0.37 -15.23
CA PHE A 162 -7.94 -0.20 -14.23
C PHE A 162 -7.60 -1.67 -13.94
N GLY A 163 -7.46 -2.04 -12.66
CA GLY A 163 -7.20 -3.40 -12.23
C GLY A 163 -6.25 -3.53 -11.04
N SER A 164 -6.00 -4.78 -10.64
CA SER A 164 -5.05 -5.12 -9.57
C SER A 164 -3.59 -4.96 -9.99
N ARG A 165 -2.72 -4.75 -9.00
CA ARG A 165 -1.26 -4.65 -9.15
C ARG A 165 -0.56 -5.49 -8.08
#